data_3d36f56ef6e287f250772de64e8e97d4
#
_entry.id   3d36f56ef6e287f250772de64e8e97d4
#
_cell.length_a   1.000
_cell.length_b   1.000
_cell.length_c   1.000
_cell.angle_alpha   90.00
_cell.angle_beta   90.00
_cell.angle_gamma   90.00
#
_symmetry.space_group_name_H-M   'P 1'
#
loop_
_entity.id
_entity.type
_entity.pdbx_description
1 polymer ?
#
loop_
_entity_poly.entity_id
_entity_poly.type
_entity_poly.pdbx_seq_one_letter_code
_entity_poly.pdbx_strand_id
1 'polypeptide(L)'
;TSNHKVYLSLIILMFFLHDNFEPLFKFAKEVGYRVTPYLLPFSFKQPFMKLVIFCSVLLIFSDAPFLTDFQVFMLSRSGKKCWYIAQMIYLALGSIMLTVFMAVFPVVTNLSIVVFKEGWGKVIKTLASKQDFIQPISYGVVEYYQVDTVMVYTFTMCVLLFFFMGMVLFLCNTAFKNKGVGVFIITAFPENKRQIAPIDPKTTSIDRDGNIAL
;
A
#
# COMPACT_ATOMS: atom_id res chain seq x y z
N THR A 1 8.01 1.75 -15.91
CA THR A 1 8.21 0.35 -15.49
C THR A 1 7.56 0.03 -14.14
N SER A 2 7.40 1.02 -13.26
CA SER A 2 6.77 0.85 -11.94
C SER A 2 5.29 0.42 -12.02
N ASN A 3 4.54 0.92 -12.98
CA ASN A 3 3.11 0.66 -13.09
C ASN A 3 2.76 -0.82 -13.31
N HIS A 4 3.61 -1.60 -13.99
CA HIS A 4 3.33 -3.02 -14.27
C HIS A 4 3.28 -3.87 -13.00
N LYS A 5 4.12 -3.60 -12.00
CA LYS A 5 4.12 -4.34 -10.73
C LYS A 5 2.85 -4.10 -9.93
N VAL A 6 2.38 -2.85 -9.90
CA VAL A 6 1.14 -2.47 -9.22
C VAL A 6 -0.05 -3.14 -9.87
N TYR A 7 -0.15 -3.10 -11.21
CA TYR A 7 -1.22 -3.78 -11.95
C TYR A 7 -1.19 -5.30 -11.72
N LEU A 8 -0.01 -5.91 -11.81
CA LEU A 8 0.15 -7.35 -11.56
C LEU A 8 -0.30 -7.71 -10.13
N SER A 9 0.13 -6.95 -9.14
CA SER A 9 -0.25 -7.15 -7.74
C SER A 9 -1.76 -7.03 -7.53
N LEU A 10 -2.40 -6.02 -8.13
CA LEU A 10 -3.85 -5.85 -8.06
C LEU A 10 -4.60 -7.01 -8.73
N ILE A 11 -4.15 -7.47 -9.91
CA ILE A 11 -4.76 -8.62 -10.60
C ILE A 11 -4.66 -9.89 -9.76
N ILE A 12 -3.49 -10.16 -9.17
CA ILE A 12 -3.30 -11.30 -8.28
C ILE A 12 -4.23 -11.18 -7.07
N LEU A 13 -4.29 -10.02 -6.44
CA LEU A 13 -5.15 -9.78 -5.29
C LEU A 13 -6.64 -9.95 -5.64
N MET A 14 -7.08 -9.46 -6.80
CA MET A 14 -8.44 -9.64 -7.31
C MET A 14 -8.79 -11.13 -7.47
N PHE A 15 -7.91 -11.89 -8.11
CA PHE A 15 -8.12 -13.31 -8.35
C PHE A 15 -8.29 -14.07 -7.03
N PHE A 16 -7.38 -13.89 -6.09
CA PHE A 16 -7.43 -14.57 -4.80
C PHE A 16 -8.56 -14.09 -3.90
N LEU A 17 -8.94 -12.81 -3.93
CA LEU A 17 -10.13 -12.33 -3.23
C LEU A 17 -11.40 -12.96 -3.78
N HIS A 18 -11.50 -13.10 -5.09
CA HIS A 18 -12.65 -13.76 -5.72
C HIS A 18 -12.74 -15.23 -5.29
N ASP A 19 -11.64 -15.97 -5.41
CA ASP A 19 -11.53 -17.38 -5.03
C ASP A 19 -11.86 -17.60 -3.54
N ASN A 20 -11.36 -16.73 -2.68
CA ASN A 20 -11.61 -16.80 -1.24
C ASN A 20 -13.09 -16.66 -0.86
N PHE A 21 -13.85 -15.84 -1.57
CA PHE A 21 -15.27 -15.60 -1.27
C PHE A 21 -16.24 -16.42 -2.13
N GLU A 22 -15.77 -17.07 -3.19
CA GLU A 22 -16.60 -17.89 -4.07
C GLU A 22 -17.41 -18.97 -3.32
N PRO A 23 -16.85 -19.74 -2.35
CA PRO A 23 -17.60 -20.75 -1.60
C PRO A 23 -18.75 -20.14 -0.79
N LEU A 24 -18.54 -18.97 -0.20
CA LEU A 24 -19.58 -18.22 0.54
C LEU A 24 -20.75 -17.85 -0.37
N PHE A 25 -20.44 -17.31 -1.55
CA PHE A 25 -21.48 -16.91 -2.50
C PHE A 25 -22.19 -18.09 -3.14
N LYS A 26 -21.49 -19.20 -3.40
CA LYS A 26 -22.12 -20.46 -3.83
C LYS A 26 -23.12 -20.98 -2.81
N PHE A 27 -22.70 -21.07 -1.55
CA PHE A 27 -23.58 -21.46 -0.45
C PHE A 27 -24.80 -20.55 -0.32
N ALA A 28 -24.61 -19.24 -0.43
CA ALA A 28 -25.71 -18.27 -0.38
C ALA A 28 -26.73 -18.48 -1.51
N LYS A 29 -26.26 -18.81 -2.72
CA LYS A 29 -27.13 -19.15 -3.88
C LYS A 29 -27.93 -20.43 -3.63
N GLU A 30 -27.30 -21.49 -3.12
CA GLU A 30 -27.93 -22.77 -2.84
C GLU A 30 -29.02 -22.65 -1.77
N VAL A 31 -28.79 -21.88 -0.72
CA VAL A 31 -29.73 -21.67 0.37
C VAL A 31 -30.79 -20.60 0.03
N GLY A 32 -30.60 -19.83 -1.07
CA GLY A 32 -31.54 -18.81 -1.51
C GLY A 32 -31.56 -17.55 -0.63
N TYR A 33 -30.56 -17.35 0.24
CA TYR A 33 -30.43 -16.17 1.06
C TYR A 33 -29.31 -15.25 0.56
N ARG A 34 -29.57 -13.93 0.66
CA ARG A 34 -28.61 -12.90 0.28
C ARG A 34 -27.58 -12.64 1.37
N VAL A 35 -26.38 -12.25 0.98
CA VAL A 35 -25.23 -11.94 1.86
C VAL A 35 -25.18 -10.46 2.16
N THR A 36 -24.73 -10.09 3.36
CA THR A 36 -24.46 -8.70 3.71
C THR A 36 -23.05 -8.27 3.25
N PRO A 37 -22.79 -6.98 2.96
CA PRO A 37 -21.53 -6.51 2.37
C PRO A 37 -20.33 -6.53 3.33
N TYR A 38 -20.53 -6.93 4.56
CA TYR A 38 -19.52 -6.85 5.64
C TYR A 38 -18.52 -8.01 5.59
N LEU A 39 -17.79 -8.13 4.46
CA LEU A 39 -16.91 -9.28 4.19
C LEU A 39 -15.44 -9.04 4.59
N LEU A 40 -15.02 -7.79 4.74
CA LEU A 40 -13.63 -7.42 5.02
C LEU A 40 -13.00 -8.17 6.22
N PRO A 41 -13.66 -8.34 7.38
CA PRO A 41 -13.07 -9.04 8.53
C PRO A 41 -12.71 -10.50 8.23
N PHE A 42 -13.42 -11.14 7.30
CA PHE A 42 -13.23 -12.54 6.97
C PHE A 42 -12.10 -12.77 5.95
N SER A 43 -11.65 -11.73 5.24
CA SER A 43 -10.52 -11.81 4.29
C SER A 43 -9.23 -12.26 4.96
N PHE A 44 -9.04 -11.95 6.24
CA PHE A 44 -7.80 -12.24 6.97
C PHE A 44 -7.83 -13.58 7.73
N LYS A 45 -8.88 -14.37 7.60
CA LYS A 45 -9.00 -15.56 8.41
C LYS A 45 -8.17 -16.73 7.87
N GLN A 46 -8.11 -16.91 6.57
CA GLN A 46 -7.29 -17.94 5.95
C GLN A 46 -5.81 -17.55 5.95
N PRO A 47 -4.89 -18.44 6.40
CA PRO A 47 -3.46 -18.13 6.46
C PRO A 47 -2.87 -17.85 5.08
N PHE A 48 -3.32 -18.56 4.05
CA PHE A 48 -2.90 -18.34 2.68
C PHE A 48 -3.30 -16.96 2.15
N MET A 49 -4.54 -16.52 2.41
CA MET A 49 -4.97 -15.17 2.04
C MET A 49 -4.15 -14.08 2.72
N LYS A 50 -3.78 -14.25 3.98
CA LYS A 50 -2.87 -13.31 4.67
C LYS A 50 -1.54 -13.17 3.94
N LEU A 51 -0.97 -14.29 3.48
CA LEU A 51 0.28 -14.29 2.74
C LEU A 51 0.13 -13.56 1.40
N VAL A 52 -0.94 -13.83 0.65
CA VAL A 52 -1.22 -13.16 -0.63
C VAL A 52 -1.39 -11.65 -0.44
N ILE A 53 -2.17 -11.23 0.56
CA ILE A 53 -2.36 -9.81 0.88
C ILE A 53 -1.02 -9.17 1.23
N PHE A 54 -0.22 -9.83 2.08
CA PHE A 54 1.10 -9.36 2.50
C PHE A 54 2.04 -9.20 1.30
N CYS A 55 2.14 -10.20 0.43
CA CYS A 55 2.94 -10.12 -0.80
C CYS A 55 2.46 -9.01 -1.72
N SER A 56 1.14 -8.82 -1.84
CA SER A 56 0.56 -7.75 -2.66
C SER A 56 0.94 -6.36 -2.14
N VAL A 57 0.87 -6.17 -0.81
CA VAL A 57 1.31 -4.92 -0.15
C VAL A 57 2.80 -4.67 -0.41
N LEU A 58 3.64 -5.71 -0.24
CA LEU A 58 5.06 -5.61 -0.51
C LEU A 58 5.36 -5.22 -1.97
N LEU A 59 4.64 -5.80 -2.93
CA LEU A 59 4.80 -5.47 -4.35
C LEU A 59 4.35 -4.05 -4.68
N ILE A 60 3.22 -3.59 -4.12
CA ILE A 60 2.69 -2.24 -4.36
C ILE A 60 3.65 -1.18 -3.81
N PHE A 61 4.16 -1.39 -2.59
CA PHE A 61 5.06 -0.43 -1.95
C PHE A 61 6.56 -0.70 -2.19
N SER A 62 6.92 -1.72 -2.97
CA SER A 62 8.33 -2.09 -3.24
C SER A 62 9.14 -0.96 -3.87
N ASP A 63 8.51 -0.11 -4.67
CA ASP A 63 9.16 1.00 -5.35
C ASP A 63 9.16 2.31 -4.54
N ALA A 64 8.69 2.28 -3.27
CA ALA A 64 8.84 3.42 -2.37
C ALA A 64 10.33 3.59 -1.95
N PRO A 65 10.89 4.81 -1.98
CA PRO A 65 10.27 6.07 -2.33
C PRO A 65 9.99 6.21 -3.82
N PHE A 66 8.78 6.69 -4.14
CA PHE A 66 8.35 6.88 -5.53
C PHE A 66 9.06 8.09 -6.13
N LEU A 67 10.09 7.83 -6.93
CA LEU A 67 10.95 8.86 -7.51
C LEU A 67 10.65 9.04 -8.99
N THR A 68 10.47 10.28 -9.39
CA THR A 68 10.44 10.72 -10.78
C THR A 68 11.65 11.60 -11.07
N ASP A 69 12.06 11.67 -12.34
CA ASP A 69 13.25 12.42 -12.77
C ASP A 69 13.21 13.90 -12.36
N PHE A 70 12.01 14.46 -12.15
CA PHE A 70 11.81 15.84 -11.71
C PHE A 70 12.01 16.05 -10.21
N GLN A 71 12.11 15.00 -9.40
CA GLN A 71 12.18 15.15 -7.94
C GLN A 71 13.47 15.79 -7.46
N VAL A 72 14.55 15.65 -8.21
CA VAL A 72 15.82 16.31 -7.88
C VAL A 72 15.63 17.83 -7.81
N PHE A 73 14.87 18.39 -8.76
CA PHE A 73 14.53 19.82 -8.77
C PHE A 73 13.57 20.20 -7.65
N MET A 74 12.59 19.34 -7.36
CA MET A 74 11.65 19.56 -6.26
C MET A 74 12.36 19.50 -4.90
N LEU A 75 13.28 18.57 -4.72
CA LEU A 75 14.03 18.42 -3.47
C LEU A 75 14.94 19.62 -3.18
N SER A 76 15.58 20.18 -4.22
CA SER A 76 16.41 21.37 -4.08
C SER A 76 15.59 22.62 -3.71
N ARG A 77 14.34 22.71 -4.17
CA ARG A 77 13.46 23.87 -3.95
C ARG A 77 12.65 23.77 -2.64
N SER A 78 12.11 22.60 -2.33
CA SER A 78 11.17 22.38 -1.20
C SER A 78 11.85 21.92 0.09
N GLY A 79 13.08 21.44 0.01
CA GLY A 79 13.82 20.90 1.15
C GLY A 79 13.44 19.48 1.52
N LYS A 80 14.36 18.78 2.22
CA LYS A 80 14.26 17.36 2.57
C LYS A 80 13.02 17.03 3.41
N LYS A 81 12.63 17.92 4.34
CA LYS A 81 11.49 17.67 5.25
C LYS A 81 10.16 17.57 4.50
N CYS A 82 9.88 18.50 3.58
CA CYS A 82 8.65 18.48 2.79
C CYS A 82 8.55 17.21 1.92
N TRP A 83 9.68 16.75 1.40
CA TRP A 83 9.72 15.53 0.62
C TRP A 83 9.36 14.30 1.46
N TYR A 84 9.91 14.14 2.68
CA TYR A 84 9.55 13.05 3.58
C TYR A 84 8.06 13.05 3.93
N ILE A 85 7.51 14.22 4.26
CA ILE A 85 6.08 14.36 4.56
C ILE A 85 5.23 13.94 3.36
N ALA A 86 5.59 14.36 2.16
CA ALA A 86 4.88 13.97 0.94
C ALA A 86 4.89 12.44 0.73
N GLN A 87 6.00 11.76 0.98
CA GLN A 87 6.09 10.29 0.91
C GLN A 87 5.20 9.62 1.96
N MET A 88 5.15 10.15 3.20
CA MET A 88 4.27 9.63 4.25
C MET A 88 2.79 9.75 3.86
N ILE A 89 2.39 10.90 3.34
CA ILE A 89 1.00 11.11 2.86
C ILE A 89 0.69 10.14 1.73
N TYR A 90 1.61 9.94 0.80
CA TYR A 90 1.42 8.99 -0.30
C TYR A 90 1.22 7.55 0.19
N LEU A 91 2.05 7.09 1.14
CA LEU A 91 1.91 5.76 1.75
C LEU A 91 0.58 5.62 2.50
N ALA A 92 0.16 6.66 3.23
CA ALA A 92 -1.13 6.66 3.93
C ALA A 92 -2.30 6.57 2.96
N LEU A 93 -2.31 7.38 1.90
CA LEU A 93 -3.35 7.32 0.87
C LEU A 93 -3.36 5.97 0.14
N GLY A 94 -2.21 5.43 -0.21
CA GLY A 94 -2.09 4.10 -0.81
C GLY A 94 -2.65 2.99 0.07
N SER A 95 -2.40 3.06 1.38
CA SER A 95 -2.93 2.10 2.37
C SER A 95 -4.46 2.18 2.48
N ILE A 96 -5.02 3.39 2.50
CA ILE A 96 -6.47 3.60 2.52
C ILE A 96 -7.09 3.06 1.23
N MET A 97 -6.55 3.42 0.06
CA MET A 97 -7.06 2.96 -1.23
C MET A 97 -7.05 1.44 -1.36
N LEU A 98 -5.97 0.79 -0.91
CA LEU A 98 -5.88 -0.68 -0.92
C LEU A 98 -6.91 -1.33 0.01
N THR A 99 -7.12 -0.78 1.20
CA THR A 99 -8.13 -1.28 2.15
C THR A 99 -9.54 -1.11 1.60
N VAL A 100 -9.85 0.05 1.02
CA VAL A 100 -11.14 0.30 0.34
C VAL A 100 -11.33 -0.69 -0.81
N PHE A 101 -10.30 -0.90 -1.61
CA PHE A 101 -10.35 -1.88 -2.70
C PHE A 101 -10.69 -3.29 -2.20
N MET A 102 -10.04 -3.76 -1.13
CA MET A 102 -10.33 -5.07 -0.53
C MET A 102 -11.74 -5.18 0.04
N ALA A 103 -12.30 -4.09 0.57
CA ALA A 103 -13.66 -4.06 1.11
C ALA A 103 -14.71 -4.08 -0.01
N VAL A 104 -14.48 -3.31 -1.06
CA VAL A 104 -15.46 -3.07 -2.13
C VAL A 104 -15.47 -4.17 -3.18
N PHE A 105 -14.31 -4.70 -3.53
CA PHE A 105 -14.18 -5.66 -4.64
C PHE A 105 -15.07 -6.90 -4.50
N PRO A 106 -15.14 -7.65 -3.36
CA PRO A 106 -16.01 -8.82 -3.23
C PRO A 106 -17.49 -8.47 -3.32
N VAL A 107 -17.86 -7.25 -2.90
CA VAL A 107 -19.24 -6.75 -2.97
C VAL A 107 -19.63 -6.45 -4.40
N VAL A 108 -18.77 -5.76 -5.15
CA VAL A 108 -19.03 -5.35 -6.54
C VAL A 108 -19.13 -6.56 -7.47
N THR A 109 -18.25 -7.56 -7.30
CA THR A 109 -18.26 -8.78 -8.13
C THR A 109 -19.51 -9.64 -7.91
N ASN A 110 -20.21 -9.49 -6.77
CA ASN A 110 -21.37 -10.32 -6.41
C ASN A 110 -22.61 -9.48 -6.04
N LEU A 111 -22.78 -8.30 -6.65
CA LEU A 111 -23.88 -7.37 -6.37
C LEU A 111 -25.27 -8.02 -6.46
N SER A 112 -25.47 -9.00 -7.33
CA SER A 112 -26.76 -9.68 -7.50
C SER A 112 -27.21 -10.49 -6.26
N ILE A 113 -26.26 -10.86 -5.39
CA ILE A 113 -26.52 -11.69 -4.20
C ILE A 113 -26.36 -10.88 -2.91
N VAL A 114 -25.79 -9.70 -2.98
CA VAL A 114 -25.57 -8.83 -1.84
C VAL A 114 -26.82 -7.98 -1.54
N VAL A 115 -27.16 -7.87 -0.25
CA VAL A 115 -28.20 -6.97 0.26
C VAL A 115 -27.64 -6.11 1.36
N PHE A 116 -27.83 -4.82 1.23
CA PHE A 116 -27.51 -3.84 2.26
C PHE A 116 -28.59 -3.89 3.35
N LYS A 117 -28.33 -4.71 4.38
CA LYS A 117 -29.17 -4.85 5.55
C LYS A 117 -28.32 -4.71 6.79
N GLU A 118 -28.86 -4.09 7.82
CA GLU A 118 -28.21 -4.00 9.13
C GLU A 118 -27.97 -5.39 9.74
N GLY A 119 -26.80 -5.58 10.33
CA GLY A 119 -26.40 -6.80 10.99
C GLY A 119 -25.70 -7.82 10.09
N TRP A 120 -25.22 -8.92 10.71
CA TRP A 120 -24.39 -9.95 10.06
C TRP A 120 -25.13 -10.78 8.98
N GLY A 121 -26.43 -10.66 8.83
CA GLY A 121 -27.19 -11.48 7.89
C GLY A 121 -27.30 -12.96 8.31
N LYS A 122 -28.34 -13.64 7.78
CA LYS A 122 -28.60 -15.05 8.12
C LYS A 122 -27.49 -15.99 7.64
N VAL A 123 -26.95 -15.77 6.43
CA VAL A 123 -25.87 -16.61 5.84
C VAL A 123 -24.64 -16.64 6.71
N ILE A 124 -24.15 -15.45 7.13
CA ILE A 124 -22.95 -15.33 7.95
C ILE A 124 -23.17 -15.95 9.34
N LYS A 125 -24.35 -15.75 9.96
CA LYS A 125 -24.70 -16.36 11.24
C LYS A 125 -24.76 -17.90 11.16
N THR A 126 -25.35 -18.43 10.09
CA THR A 126 -25.44 -19.90 9.89
C THR A 126 -24.07 -20.53 9.66
N LEU A 127 -23.19 -19.90 8.87
CA LEU A 127 -21.83 -20.38 8.66
C LEU A 127 -20.99 -20.29 9.95
N ALA A 128 -21.19 -19.23 10.74
CA ALA A 128 -20.53 -19.10 12.04
C ALA A 128 -20.94 -20.20 13.02
N SER A 129 -22.24 -20.56 13.05
CA SER A 129 -22.75 -21.58 13.98
C SER A 129 -22.36 -23.00 13.59
N LYS A 130 -22.26 -23.30 12.28
CA LYS A 130 -21.87 -24.63 11.80
C LYS A 130 -20.38 -24.90 11.89
N GLN A 131 -19.52 -23.87 12.07
CA GLN A 131 -18.05 -23.96 12.04
C GLN A 131 -17.53 -24.71 10.80
N ASP A 132 -18.25 -24.62 9.69
CA ASP A 132 -17.91 -25.32 8.46
C ASP A 132 -16.56 -24.83 7.91
N PHE A 133 -15.76 -25.77 7.41
CA PHE A 133 -14.46 -25.51 6.78
C PHE A 133 -14.55 -24.65 5.51
N ILE A 134 -15.75 -24.43 4.98
CA ILE A 134 -16.00 -23.67 3.75
C ILE A 134 -15.49 -22.23 3.89
N GLN A 135 -15.79 -21.59 5.01
CA GLN A 135 -15.19 -20.31 5.34
C GLN A 135 -15.13 -20.16 6.87
N PRO A 136 -13.94 -20.01 7.45
CA PRO A 136 -13.79 -19.95 8.89
C PRO A 136 -14.30 -18.60 9.43
N ILE A 137 -15.60 -18.51 9.68
CA ILE A 137 -16.22 -17.37 10.34
C ILE A 137 -16.19 -17.61 11.85
N SER A 138 -15.67 -16.63 12.62
CA SER A 138 -15.60 -16.77 14.07
C SER A 138 -16.98 -16.55 14.69
N TYR A 139 -17.52 -17.61 15.32
CA TYR A 139 -18.79 -17.52 16.04
C TYR A 139 -18.78 -16.40 17.07
N GLY A 140 -17.71 -16.29 17.88
CA GLY A 140 -17.60 -15.27 18.91
C GLY A 140 -17.63 -13.83 18.38
N VAL A 141 -17.10 -13.57 17.16
CA VAL A 141 -17.17 -12.23 16.58
C VAL A 141 -18.60 -11.89 16.15
N VAL A 142 -19.30 -12.87 15.58
CA VAL A 142 -20.67 -12.68 15.07
C VAL A 142 -21.70 -12.58 16.18
N GLU A 143 -21.46 -13.25 17.31
CA GLU A 143 -22.36 -13.29 18.45
C GLU A 143 -22.21 -12.06 19.35
N TYR A 144 -20.98 -11.68 19.71
CA TYR A 144 -20.73 -10.68 20.74
C TYR A 144 -20.54 -9.25 20.21
N TYR A 145 -20.22 -9.08 18.93
CA TYR A 145 -19.89 -7.76 18.40
C TYR A 145 -20.88 -7.29 17.31
N GLN A 146 -21.20 -6.01 17.37
CA GLN A 146 -21.98 -5.35 16.32
C GLN A 146 -21.15 -5.23 15.04
N VAL A 147 -21.79 -5.37 13.90
CA VAL A 147 -21.17 -5.35 12.57
C VAL A 147 -20.36 -4.09 12.32
N ASP A 148 -20.97 -2.92 12.63
CA ASP A 148 -20.36 -1.62 12.36
C ASP A 148 -19.06 -1.44 13.15
N THR A 149 -19.08 -1.87 14.41
CA THR A 149 -17.90 -1.83 15.29
C THR A 149 -16.78 -2.70 14.73
N VAL A 150 -17.09 -3.94 14.32
CA VAL A 150 -16.09 -4.85 13.74
C VAL A 150 -15.53 -4.31 12.42
N MET A 151 -16.39 -3.74 11.56
CA MET A 151 -15.95 -3.16 10.30
C MET A 151 -15.01 -1.99 10.50
N VAL A 152 -15.34 -1.04 11.38
CA VAL A 152 -14.51 0.13 11.67
C VAL A 152 -13.15 -0.30 12.24
N TYR A 153 -13.15 -1.21 13.22
CA TYR A 153 -11.89 -1.72 13.80
C TYR A 153 -11.04 -2.45 12.75
N THR A 154 -11.65 -3.33 11.96
CA THR A 154 -10.91 -4.07 10.92
C THR A 154 -10.36 -3.12 9.87
N PHE A 155 -11.16 -2.16 9.41
CA PHE A 155 -10.72 -1.17 8.43
C PHE A 155 -9.53 -0.35 8.97
N THR A 156 -9.64 0.16 10.20
CA THR A 156 -8.58 0.95 10.82
C THR A 156 -7.31 0.12 11.00
N MET A 157 -7.43 -1.12 11.49
CA MET A 157 -6.28 -2.01 11.66
C MET A 157 -5.62 -2.38 10.34
N CYS A 158 -6.38 -2.60 9.26
CA CYS A 158 -5.83 -2.84 7.92
C CYS A 158 -5.05 -1.63 7.41
N VAL A 159 -5.61 -0.43 7.51
CA VAL A 159 -4.93 0.80 7.08
C VAL A 159 -3.62 0.99 7.85
N LEU A 160 -3.64 0.82 9.17
CA LEU A 160 -2.44 0.93 10.00
C LEU A 160 -1.40 -0.13 9.66
N LEU A 161 -1.81 -1.38 9.45
CA LEU A 161 -0.91 -2.47 9.06
C LEU A 161 -0.24 -2.18 7.71
N PHE A 162 -1.02 -1.81 6.70
CA PHE A 162 -0.49 -1.54 5.36
C PHE A 162 0.42 -0.30 5.35
N PHE A 163 0.03 0.73 6.09
CA PHE A 163 0.86 1.91 6.28
C PHE A 163 2.19 1.56 6.97
N PHE A 164 2.15 0.78 8.04
CA PHE A 164 3.35 0.33 8.76
C PHE A 164 4.27 -0.49 7.84
N MET A 165 3.70 -1.41 7.06
CA MET A 165 4.46 -2.19 6.08
C MET A 165 5.12 -1.31 5.01
N GLY A 166 4.37 -0.32 4.50
CA GLY A 166 4.91 0.67 3.56
C GLY A 166 6.04 1.50 4.17
N MET A 167 5.92 1.87 5.46
CA MET A 167 6.97 2.58 6.20
C MET A 167 8.23 1.74 6.37
N VAL A 168 8.10 0.47 6.73
CA VAL A 168 9.24 -0.45 6.85
C VAL A 168 9.96 -0.59 5.50
N LEU A 169 9.21 -0.77 4.41
CA LEU A 169 9.79 -0.83 3.06
C LEU A 169 10.49 0.46 2.68
N PHE A 170 9.87 1.60 2.96
CA PHE A 170 10.48 2.91 2.72
C PHE A 170 11.80 3.06 3.49
N LEU A 171 11.83 2.69 4.77
CA LEU A 171 13.03 2.73 5.60
C LEU A 171 14.09 1.76 5.08
N CYS A 172 13.72 0.53 4.76
CA CYS A 172 14.64 -0.46 4.19
C CYS A 172 15.24 0.04 2.87
N ASN A 173 14.44 0.53 1.95
CA ASN A 173 14.92 1.06 0.67
C ASN A 173 15.80 2.30 0.84
N THR A 174 15.57 3.08 1.90
CA THR A 174 16.39 4.25 2.22
C THR A 174 17.71 3.86 2.91
N ALA A 175 17.71 2.81 3.74
CA ALA A 175 18.89 2.34 4.47
C ALA A 175 19.83 1.47 3.61
N PHE A 176 19.27 0.57 2.82
CA PHE A 176 20.04 -0.35 1.99
C PHE A 176 20.28 0.26 0.60
N LYS A 177 21.47 0.77 0.36
CA LYS A 177 21.94 1.46 -0.86
C LYS A 177 21.73 0.71 -2.20
N ASN A 178 21.06 -0.43 -2.23
CA ASN A 178 21.16 -1.37 -3.34
C ASN A 178 20.00 -1.42 -4.33
N LYS A 179 18.90 -0.69 -4.18
CA LYS A 179 17.82 -0.76 -5.19
C LYS A 179 16.90 0.48 -5.24
N GLY A 180 17.45 1.62 -5.37
CA GLY A 180 16.65 2.79 -5.71
C GLY A 180 17.55 3.96 -6.02
N VAL A 181 17.58 4.37 -7.25
CA VAL A 181 18.31 5.57 -7.70
C VAL A 181 18.00 6.78 -6.81
N GLY A 182 16.83 6.77 -6.17
CA GLY A 182 16.42 7.81 -5.24
C GLY A 182 17.13 7.84 -3.90
N VAL A 183 17.56 6.69 -3.40
CA VAL A 183 18.37 6.65 -2.18
C VAL A 183 19.75 7.23 -2.45
N PHE A 184 20.29 6.96 -3.63
CA PHE A 184 21.55 7.54 -4.07
C PHE A 184 21.50 9.07 -4.08
N ILE A 185 20.39 9.65 -4.50
CA ILE A 185 20.21 11.12 -4.55
C ILE A 185 20.11 11.71 -3.14
N ILE A 186 19.43 11.04 -2.19
CA ILE A 186 19.23 11.56 -0.84
C ILE A 186 20.49 11.39 0.02
N THR A 187 21.27 10.32 -0.17
CA THR A 187 22.51 10.09 0.58
C THR A 187 23.73 10.64 -0.14
N ALA A 188 23.68 10.82 -1.46
CA ALA A 188 24.75 11.43 -2.25
C ALA A 188 24.68 12.97 -2.27
N PHE A 189 23.71 13.57 -1.56
CA PHE A 189 23.84 14.93 -1.05
C PHE A 189 24.31 14.91 0.44
N PRO A 190 25.52 14.39 0.77
CA PRO A 190 26.25 15.05 1.81
C PRO A 190 26.37 16.48 1.29
N GLU A 191 26.33 17.46 2.18
CA GLU A 191 26.79 18.79 1.88
C GLU A 191 28.21 18.68 1.32
N ASN A 192 28.33 18.35 0.05
CA ASN A 192 29.50 18.73 -0.70
C ASN A 192 29.32 20.25 -0.85
N LYS A 193 29.71 20.99 0.18
CA LYS A 193 30.39 22.25 -0.02
C LYS A 193 31.46 21.91 -1.05
N ARG A 194 31.10 21.93 -2.33
CA ARG A 194 32.11 22.24 -3.32
C ARG A 194 32.65 23.55 -2.82
N GLN A 195 33.78 23.48 -2.16
CA GLN A 195 34.70 24.57 -2.16
C GLN A 195 34.82 24.92 -3.64
N ILE A 196 34.06 25.93 -4.03
CA ILE A 196 34.48 26.75 -5.15
C ILE A 196 35.83 27.23 -4.66
N ALA A 197 36.88 26.54 -5.12
CA ALA A 197 38.25 26.96 -4.84
C ALA A 197 38.25 28.45 -5.19
N PRO A 198 38.62 29.33 -4.26
CA PRO A 198 38.66 30.75 -4.55
C PRO A 198 39.57 30.84 -5.78
N ILE A 199 39.04 31.42 -6.85
CA ILE A 199 39.81 31.72 -8.04
C ILE A 199 40.97 32.55 -7.51
N ASP A 200 42.17 31.96 -7.49
CA ASP A 200 43.38 32.63 -7.05
C ASP A 200 43.61 33.77 -8.05
N PRO A 201 43.50 35.06 -7.66
CA PRO A 201 43.66 36.18 -8.57
C PRO A 201 45.06 36.31 -9.14
N LYS A 202 45.98 35.42 -8.77
CA LYS A 202 47.39 35.37 -9.25
C LYS A 202 47.60 34.57 -10.52
N THR A 203 46.63 33.82 -11.01
CA THR A 203 46.76 33.01 -12.25
C THR A 203 46.28 33.76 -13.52
N THR A 204 45.76 34.93 -13.42
CA THR A 204 45.52 35.80 -14.58
C THR A 204 46.65 36.83 -14.71
N SER A 205 47.82 36.36 -15.10
CA SER A 205 48.86 37.26 -15.65
C SER A 205 48.55 37.48 -17.12
N ILE A 206 48.04 38.67 -17.41
CA ILE A 206 47.91 39.15 -18.78
C ILE A 206 49.35 39.47 -19.22
N ASP A 207 49.82 38.76 -20.22
CA ASP A 207 51.11 39.09 -20.85
C ASP A 207 50.98 40.43 -21.60
N ARG A 208 52.08 41.15 -21.75
CA ARG A 208 52.15 42.50 -22.34
C ARG A 208 51.56 42.57 -23.75
N ASP A 209 51.30 41.49 -24.38
CA ASP A 209 50.75 41.34 -25.73
C ASP A 209 49.22 41.06 -25.76
N GLY A 210 48.53 41.07 -24.61
CA GLY A 210 47.06 40.96 -24.53
C GLY A 210 46.51 39.57 -24.72
N ASN A 211 47.32 38.50 -24.70
CA ASN A 211 46.83 37.12 -24.79
C ASN A 211 46.67 36.52 -23.39
N ILE A 212 45.53 35.84 -23.19
CA ILE A 212 45.22 35.07 -21.97
C ILE A 212 45.92 33.72 -22.09
N ALA A 213 46.95 33.49 -21.28
CA ALA A 213 47.52 32.15 -21.11
C ALA A 213 46.63 31.31 -20.16
N LEU A 214 46.08 30.25 -20.65
CA LEU A 214 45.36 29.20 -19.89
C LEU A 214 46.35 28.30 -19.15
#